data_d54fb2152c69e4ac507daece2976364b
#
_entry.id   d54fb2152c69e4ac507daece2976364b
#
_cell.length_a   1.000
_cell.length_b   1.000
_cell.length_c   1.000
_cell.angle_alpha   90.00
_cell.angle_beta   90.00
_cell.angle_gamma   90.00
#
_symmetry.space_group_name_H-M   'P 1'
#
loop_
_entity.id
_entity.type
_entity.pdbx_description
1 polymer ?
#
loop_
_entity_poly.entity_id
_entity_poly.type
_entity_poly.pdbx_seq_one_letter_code
_entity_poly.pdbx_strand_id
1 'polypeptide(L)'
;MDEIREGYIIDYISGLQVKETPEEIEAIQPFSKILVDDYGYPKSHVHTRPQYRVKVRPSDTKKEYPVDIAVFSSETHDEDNVYIIVECKKKNRKDGRSQLEDYLRFSKAYLGVWFNGEERLYLQKIEKDGKILFDEIPNIPRYGERVEDIGKFKRKDLRPAENLKPTFRTIRNYLAANAVGITRDEVFASQIINLIFCKIYDERFTRPNDTVKFRAGINEKDEDVRGRILELFEKVKHQYNDVIDVADSISLDAKCIKYIVGELQLYSLKDSSRDAVGEAFEIFIALRLRVHKDNSLHQEMS
;
A
#
# COMPACT_ATOMS: atom_id res chain seq x y z
N MET A 1 -7.73 26.59 23.21
CA MET A 1 -8.07 25.44 22.31
C MET A 1 -9.58 25.42 22.25
N ASP A 2 -10.11 25.60 21.05
CA ASP A 2 -11.57 25.55 20.88
C ASP A 2 -12.03 24.13 21.18
N GLU A 3 -13.12 24.01 21.91
CA GLU A 3 -13.71 22.74 22.31
C GLU A 3 -14.15 21.97 21.06
N ILE A 4 -13.76 20.70 20.94
CA ILE A 4 -14.16 19.88 19.79
C ILE A 4 -15.65 19.61 19.91
N ARG A 5 -16.43 19.92 18.88
CA ARG A 5 -17.87 19.67 18.84
C ARG A 5 -18.17 18.17 18.91
N GLU A 6 -19.24 17.79 19.58
CA GLU A 6 -19.69 16.39 19.59
C GLU A 6 -19.94 15.88 18.17
N GLY A 7 -19.43 14.68 17.85
CA GLY A 7 -19.48 14.09 16.51
C GLY A 7 -18.52 14.71 15.48
N TYR A 8 -17.49 15.45 15.94
CA TYR A 8 -16.43 16.00 15.11
C TYR A 8 -15.06 15.53 15.60
N ILE A 9 -14.12 15.46 14.68
CA ILE A 9 -12.70 15.18 14.93
C ILE A 9 -11.84 16.30 14.36
N ILE A 10 -10.59 16.38 14.77
CA ILE A 10 -9.63 17.30 14.17
C ILE A 10 -8.98 16.63 12.96
N ASP A 11 -9.09 17.26 11.80
CA ASP A 11 -8.41 16.82 10.58
C ASP A 11 -6.90 16.94 10.76
N TYR A 12 -6.19 15.83 10.50
CA TYR A 12 -4.75 15.71 10.76
C TYR A 12 -3.90 16.69 9.95
N ILE A 13 -4.32 17.02 8.74
CA ILE A 13 -3.60 17.92 7.84
C ILE A 13 -3.95 19.38 8.12
N SER A 14 -5.21 19.74 8.01
CA SER A 14 -5.66 21.14 8.08
C SER A 14 -5.84 21.68 9.50
N GLY A 15 -5.97 20.81 10.50
CA GLY A 15 -6.29 21.19 11.87
C GLY A 15 -7.75 21.65 12.07
N LEU A 16 -8.58 21.61 11.04
CA LEU A 16 -9.99 22.00 11.12
C LEU A 16 -10.83 20.89 11.74
N GLN A 17 -11.94 21.28 12.35
CA GLN A 17 -12.94 20.33 12.81
C GLN A 17 -13.72 19.79 11.62
N VAL A 18 -13.76 18.46 11.45
CA VAL A 18 -14.51 17.75 10.41
C VAL A 18 -15.48 16.78 11.04
N LYS A 19 -16.60 16.52 10.38
CA LYS A 19 -17.61 15.58 10.88
C LYS A 19 -16.99 14.17 10.98
N GLU A 20 -17.18 13.54 12.13
CA GLU A 20 -16.77 12.16 12.37
C GLU A 20 -17.64 11.22 11.56
N THR A 21 -17.11 10.73 10.44
CA THR A 21 -17.75 9.74 9.57
C THR A 21 -16.89 8.49 9.49
N PRO A 22 -17.44 7.31 9.18
CA PRO A 22 -16.65 6.12 8.96
C PRO A 22 -15.53 6.31 7.91
N GLU A 23 -15.79 7.07 6.86
CA GLU A 23 -14.82 7.36 5.80
C GLU A 23 -13.67 8.23 6.31
N GLU A 24 -13.97 9.24 7.14
CA GLU A 24 -12.94 10.06 7.80
C GLU A 24 -12.05 9.21 8.71
N ILE A 25 -12.64 8.43 9.61
CA ILE A 25 -11.89 7.67 10.63
C ILE A 25 -11.13 6.50 10.00
N GLU A 26 -11.75 5.81 9.04
CA GLU A 26 -11.21 4.55 8.51
C GLU A 26 -10.27 4.75 7.33
N ALA A 27 -10.41 5.85 6.57
CA ALA A 27 -9.65 6.06 5.34
C ALA A 27 -8.93 7.41 5.28
N ILE A 28 -9.63 8.56 5.36
CA ILE A 28 -9.02 9.86 5.10
C ILE A 28 -7.93 10.17 6.11
N GLN A 29 -8.23 10.11 7.41
CA GLN A 29 -7.27 10.41 8.47
C GLN A 29 -6.09 9.41 8.50
N PRO A 30 -6.31 8.09 8.39
CA PRO A 30 -5.21 7.12 8.30
C PRO A 30 -4.31 7.33 7.10
N PHE A 31 -4.87 7.57 5.89
CA PHE A 31 -4.05 7.75 4.71
C PHE A 31 -3.29 9.09 4.71
N SER A 32 -3.88 10.13 5.27
CA SER A 32 -3.19 11.41 5.51
C SER A 32 -1.96 11.24 6.39
N LYS A 33 -2.03 10.42 7.44
CA LYS A 33 -0.87 10.08 8.28
C LYS A 33 0.17 9.27 7.50
N ILE A 34 -0.25 8.26 6.74
CA ILE A 34 0.64 7.46 5.88
C ILE A 34 1.42 8.36 4.91
N LEU A 35 0.76 9.33 4.27
CA LEU A 35 1.44 10.27 3.37
C LEU A 35 2.54 11.07 4.06
N VAL A 36 2.29 11.52 5.30
CA VAL A 36 3.27 12.31 6.06
C VAL A 36 4.35 11.42 6.67
N ASP A 37 3.95 10.38 7.39
CA ASP A 37 4.85 9.60 8.24
C ASP A 37 5.68 8.59 7.41
N ASP A 38 5.05 7.86 6.48
CA ASP A 38 5.72 6.82 5.69
C ASP A 38 6.32 7.37 4.40
N TYR A 39 5.57 8.21 3.66
CA TYR A 39 6.03 8.77 2.40
C TYR A 39 6.80 10.10 2.55
N GLY A 40 6.73 10.74 3.72
CA GLY A 40 7.49 11.95 4.05
C GLY A 40 6.99 13.23 3.37
N TYR A 41 5.74 13.24 2.87
CA TYR A 41 5.16 14.47 2.32
C TYR A 41 4.96 15.50 3.43
N PRO A 42 5.48 16.75 3.29
CA PRO A 42 5.19 17.82 4.23
C PRO A 42 3.69 18.09 4.30
N LYS A 43 3.14 18.38 5.47
CA LYS A 43 1.73 18.74 5.61
C LYS A 43 1.34 19.93 4.73
N SER A 44 2.27 20.86 4.47
CA SER A 44 2.08 21.98 3.57
C SER A 44 1.89 21.60 2.10
N HIS A 45 2.20 20.36 1.72
CA HIS A 45 1.98 19.83 0.37
C HIS A 45 0.73 18.94 0.27
N VAL A 46 0.08 18.65 1.39
CA VAL A 46 -1.11 17.80 1.44
C VAL A 46 -2.33 18.66 1.76
N HIS A 47 -3.42 18.45 1.05
CA HIS A 47 -4.65 19.22 1.19
C HIS A 47 -5.84 18.30 1.40
N THR A 48 -6.58 18.54 2.47
CA THR A 48 -7.79 17.79 2.83
C THR A 48 -9.00 18.71 2.99
N ARG A 49 -8.82 19.85 3.65
CA ARG A 49 -9.91 20.79 3.96
C ARG A 49 -9.48 22.26 3.80
N PRO A 50 -10.32 23.11 3.16
CA PRO A 50 -11.48 22.72 2.35
C PRO A 50 -11.09 21.82 1.19
N GLN A 51 -11.94 20.88 0.76
CA GLN A 51 -11.56 19.90 -0.25
C GLN A 51 -11.10 20.56 -1.57
N TYR A 52 -10.02 20.05 -2.14
CA TYR A 52 -9.61 20.37 -3.51
C TYR A 52 -10.71 19.90 -4.48
N ARG A 53 -10.94 20.66 -5.56
CA ARG A 53 -12.05 20.39 -6.49
C ARG A 53 -11.53 20.23 -7.90
N VAL A 54 -11.88 19.13 -8.53
CA VAL A 54 -11.57 18.84 -9.93
C VAL A 54 -12.76 19.22 -10.79
N LYS A 55 -12.51 19.95 -11.88
CA LYS A 55 -13.52 20.31 -12.90
C LYS A 55 -13.57 19.22 -13.95
N VAL A 56 -14.74 18.58 -14.12
CA VAL A 56 -14.90 17.51 -15.13
C VAL A 56 -14.89 18.04 -16.56
N ARG A 57 -15.27 19.31 -16.77
CA ARG A 57 -15.15 20.01 -18.06
C ARG A 57 -14.65 21.42 -17.83
N PRO A 58 -13.72 21.93 -18.67
CA PRO A 58 -13.23 23.31 -18.56
C PRO A 58 -14.36 24.37 -18.60
N SER A 59 -15.47 24.04 -19.28
CA SER A 59 -16.67 24.87 -19.38
C SER A 59 -17.63 24.75 -18.19
N ASP A 60 -17.40 23.79 -17.29
CA ASP A 60 -18.27 23.58 -16.12
C ASP A 60 -17.91 24.57 -15.01
N THR A 61 -18.49 25.74 -15.05
CA THR A 61 -18.36 26.76 -14.00
C THR A 61 -19.04 26.39 -12.66
N LYS A 62 -19.85 25.31 -12.65
CA LYS A 62 -20.65 24.89 -11.50
C LYS A 62 -20.53 23.41 -11.10
N LYS A 63 -19.85 22.58 -11.88
CA LYS A 63 -19.66 21.14 -11.59
C LYS A 63 -18.21 20.87 -11.23
N GLU A 64 -17.90 21.09 -9.98
CA GLU A 64 -16.62 20.75 -9.40
C GLU A 64 -16.83 19.57 -8.44
N TYR A 65 -15.97 18.55 -8.57
CA TYR A 65 -16.04 17.37 -7.71
C TYR A 65 -15.01 17.46 -6.60
N PRO A 66 -15.42 17.33 -5.32
CA PRO A 66 -14.48 17.35 -4.20
C PRO A 66 -13.63 16.09 -4.19
N VAL A 67 -12.34 16.28 -3.94
CA VAL A 67 -11.34 15.22 -3.77
C VAL A 67 -11.07 15.05 -2.27
N ASP A 68 -10.93 13.82 -1.80
CA ASP A 68 -10.73 13.55 -0.38
C ASP A 68 -9.37 14.04 0.11
N ILE A 69 -8.29 13.68 -0.61
CA ILE A 69 -6.94 14.16 -0.34
C ILE A 69 -6.26 14.52 -1.67
N ALA A 70 -5.67 15.70 -1.75
CA ALA A 70 -4.80 16.09 -2.86
C ALA A 70 -3.38 16.33 -2.35
N VAL A 71 -2.38 15.85 -3.10
CA VAL A 71 -0.96 16.10 -2.82
C VAL A 71 -0.39 16.95 -3.93
N PHE A 72 0.32 17.99 -3.56
CA PHE A 72 0.91 18.96 -4.47
C PHE A 72 2.43 18.82 -4.54
N SER A 73 3.01 19.14 -5.67
CA SER A 73 4.46 19.16 -5.88
C SER A 73 5.16 20.33 -5.16
N SER A 74 4.38 21.31 -4.73
CA SER A 74 4.84 22.50 -3.98
C SER A 74 3.82 22.91 -2.92
N GLU A 75 4.12 23.95 -2.13
CA GLU A 75 3.18 24.53 -1.17
C GLU A 75 2.06 25.35 -1.83
N THR A 76 2.14 25.57 -3.15
CA THR A 76 1.07 26.23 -3.92
C THR A 76 0.05 25.17 -4.36
N HIS A 77 -1.16 25.29 -3.84
CA HIS A 77 -2.24 24.33 -4.05
C HIS A 77 -3.12 24.71 -5.25
N ASP A 78 -2.52 24.81 -6.42
CA ASP A 78 -3.22 25.11 -7.68
C ASP A 78 -3.26 23.88 -8.61
N GLU A 79 -3.96 24.04 -9.74
CA GLU A 79 -4.15 22.98 -10.73
C GLU A 79 -2.81 22.53 -11.36
N ASP A 80 -1.84 23.44 -11.49
CA ASP A 80 -0.55 23.16 -12.12
C ASP A 80 0.37 22.31 -11.24
N ASN A 81 0.18 22.39 -9.92
CA ASN A 81 1.00 21.71 -8.92
C ASN A 81 0.37 20.43 -8.36
N VAL A 82 -0.90 20.10 -8.71
CA VAL A 82 -1.50 18.85 -8.22
C VAL A 82 -0.77 17.63 -8.79
N TYR A 83 -0.32 16.76 -7.90
CA TYR A 83 0.54 15.62 -8.25
C TYR A 83 -0.14 14.28 -8.01
N ILE A 84 -0.74 14.08 -6.82
CA ILE A 84 -1.46 12.85 -6.45
C ILE A 84 -2.88 13.21 -6.02
N ILE A 85 -3.86 12.46 -6.48
CA ILE A 85 -5.24 12.49 -5.99
C ILE A 85 -5.52 11.19 -5.27
N VAL A 86 -6.13 11.30 -4.08
CA VAL A 86 -6.57 10.15 -3.29
C VAL A 86 -8.09 10.16 -3.17
N GLU A 87 -8.70 9.07 -3.58
CA GLU A 87 -10.11 8.78 -3.37
C GLU A 87 -10.24 7.79 -2.23
N CYS A 88 -10.95 8.19 -1.20
CA CYS A 88 -11.19 7.39 -0.01
C CYS A 88 -12.59 6.82 0.02
N LYS A 89 -12.75 5.64 0.56
CA LYS A 89 -14.04 5.00 0.81
C LYS A 89 -14.04 4.38 2.21
N LYS A 90 -15.22 4.27 2.82
CA LYS A 90 -15.36 3.48 4.04
C LYS A 90 -15.08 2.00 3.77
N LYS A 91 -14.72 1.26 4.82
CA LYS A 91 -14.50 -0.19 4.76
C LYS A 91 -15.62 -0.92 4.00
N ASN A 92 -15.28 -2.02 3.38
CA ASN A 92 -16.18 -2.86 2.57
C ASN A 92 -16.74 -2.21 1.29
N ARG A 93 -16.37 -0.96 0.96
CA ARG A 93 -16.67 -0.35 -0.33
C ARG A 93 -15.52 -0.63 -1.30
N LYS A 94 -15.87 -1.11 -2.50
CA LYS A 94 -14.91 -1.40 -3.59
C LYS A 94 -15.12 -0.52 -4.82
N ASP A 95 -16.13 0.31 -4.79
CA ASP A 95 -16.38 1.35 -5.78
C ASP A 95 -15.44 2.55 -5.58
N GLY A 96 -15.36 3.42 -6.56
CA GLY A 96 -14.53 4.63 -6.51
C GLY A 96 -13.34 4.60 -7.45
N ARG A 97 -12.93 3.43 -7.98
CA ARG A 97 -11.88 3.37 -9.00
C ARG A 97 -12.22 4.24 -10.23
N SER A 98 -13.42 4.08 -10.78
CA SER A 98 -13.87 4.90 -11.93
C SER A 98 -13.91 6.38 -11.59
N GLN A 99 -14.30 6.74 -10.37
CA GLN A 99 -14.31 8.12 -9.88
C GLN A 99 -12.88 8.67 -9.81
N LEU A 100 -11.93 7.90 -9.30
CA LEU A 100 -10.51 8.27 -9.27
C LEU A 100 -9.95 8.45 -10.69
N GLU A 101 -10.26 7.53 -11.62
CA GLU A 101 -9.85 7.61 -13.02
C GLU A 101 -10.42 8.88 -13.69
N ASP A 102 -11.65 9.26 -13.38
CA ASP A 102 -12.26 10.51 -13.88
C ASP A 102 -11.54 11.75 -13.30
N TYR A 103 -11.23 11.76 -11.99
CA TYR A 103 -10.47 12.85 -11.39
C TYR A 103 -9.08 13.00 -12.02
N LEU A 104 -8.39 11.89 -12.25
CA LEU A 104 -7.08 11.89 -12.93
C LEU A 104 -7.20 12.37 -14.38
N ARG A 105 -8.26 11.99 -15.08
CA ARG A 105 -8.51 12.39 -16.49
C ARG A 105 -8.69 13.88 -16.63
N PHE A 106 -9.39 14.50 -15.68
CA PHE A 106 -9.79 15.92 -15.77
C PHE A 106 -8.89 16.86 -14.96
N SER A 107 -7.87 16.34 -14.27
CA SER A 107 -6.87 17.14 -13.56
C SER A 107 -5.48 16.99 -14.17
N LYS A 108 -4.52 17.79 -13.70
CA LYS A 108 -3.10 17.61 -14.03
C LYS A 108 -2.40 16.56 -13.14
N ALA A 109 -3.10 16.00 -12.16
CA ALA A 109 -2.53 14.97 -11.31
C ALA A 109 -2.03 13.78 -12.16
N TYR A 110 -0.86 13.30 -11.80
CA TYR A 110 -0.15 12.24 -12.50
C TYR A 110 -0.40 10.87 -11.88
N LEU A 111 -0.64 10.84 -10.57
CA LEU A 111 -0.86 9.64 -9.78
C LEU A 111 -2.21 9.67 -9.08
N GLY A 112 -2.77 8.50 -8.89
CA GLY A 112 -3.99 8.29 -8.14
C GLY A 112 -3.84 7.19 -7.10
N VAL A 113 -4.51 7.36 -5.98
CA VAL A 113 -4.61 6.33 -4.94
C VAL A 113 -6.08 6.13 -4.61
N TRP A 114 -6.52 4.90 -4.63
CA TRP A 114 -7.77 4.50 -4.03
C TRP A 114 -7.49 3.77 -2.71
N PHE A 115 -8.21 4.13 -1.65
CA PHE A 115 -8.01 3.56 -0.32
C PHE A 115 -9.32 3.48 0.46
N ASN A 116 -9.57 2.36 1.14
CA ASN A 116 -10.76 2.17 1.98
C ASN A 116 -10.45 1.77 3.44
N GLY A 117 -9.23 2.02 3.89
CA GLY A 117 -8.77 1.62 5.22
C GLY A 117 -8.27 0.17 5.31
N GLU A 118 -8.60 -0.68 4.35
CA GLU A 118 -8.24 -2.11 4.32
C GLU A 118 -7.57 -2.55 3.03
N GLU A 119 -7.90 -1.92 1.91
CA GLU A 119 -7.35 -2.20 0.59
C GLU A 119 -6.86 -0.89 -0.03
N ARG A 120 -5.84 -0.96 -0.87
CA ARG A 120 -5.34 0.18 -1.63
C ARG A 120 -4.92 -0.22 -3.04
N LEU A 121 -5.04 0.75 -3.94
CA LEU A 121 -4.68 0.64 -5.34
C LEU A 121 -3.96 1.92 -5.75
N TYR A 122 -2.88 1.78 -6.51
CA TYR A 122 -2.12 2.90 -7.03
C TYR A 122 -2.23 2.93 -8.55
N LEU A 123 -2.53 4.09 -9.10
CA LEU A 123 -2.68 4.31 -10.54
C LEU A 123 -1.71 5.38 -11.03
N GLN A 124 -1.14 5.15 -12.19
CA GLN A 124 -0.40 6.13 -12.96
C GLN A 124 -1.20 6.52 -14.19
N LYS A 125 -1.40 7.82 -14.42
CA LYS A 125 -1.96 8.34 -15.66
C LYS A 125 -0.88 8.33 -16.74
N ILE A 126 -1.19 7.72 -17.88
CA ILE A 126 -0.32 7.64 -19.05
C ILE A 126 -1.06 8.22 -20.25
N GLU A 127 -0.39 9.04 -21.01
CA GLU A 127 -0.89 9.51 -22.31
C GLU A 127 -0.17 8.73 -23.41
N LYS A 128 -0.94 7.99 -24.21
CA LYS A 128 -0.45 7.22 -25.34
C LYS A 128 -1.39 7.35 -26.54
N ASP A 129 -0.84 7.71 -27.69
CA ASP A 129 -1.60 7.89 -28.94
C ASP A 129 -2.82 8.82 -28.78
N GLY A 130 -2.66 9.90 -28.01
CA GLY A 130 -3.72 10.87 -27.72
C GLY A 130 -4.84 10.34 -26.81
N LYS A 131 -4.64 9.18 -26.17
CA LYS A 131 -5.57 8.59 -25.21
C LYS A 131 -4.96 8.58 -23.82
N ILE A 132 -5.79 8.87 -22.82
CA ILE A 132 -5.43 8.74 -21.41
C ILE A 132 -5.74 7.33 -20.97
N LEU A 133 -4.72 6.64 -20.48
CA LEU A 133 -4.77 5.30 -19.90
C LEU A 133 -4.36 5.37 -18.41
N PHE A 134 -4.73 4.35 -17.65
CA PHE A 134 -4.40 4.24 -16.24
C PHE A 134 -3.78 2.88 -15.98
N ASP A 135 -2.49 2.88 -15.62
CA ASP A 135 -1.77 1.67 -15.28
C ASP A 135 -1.69 1.50 -13.77
N GLU A 136 -1.89 0.26 -13.31
CA GLU A 136 -1.66 -0.10 -11.92
C GLU A 136 -0.15 -0.15 -11.66
N ILE A 137 0.30 0.60 -10.66
CA ILE A 137 1.70 0.64 -10.24
C ILE A 137 1.86 0.05 -8.84
N PRO A 138 3.05 -0.47 -8.49
CA PRO A 138 3.23 -1.17 -7.22
C PRO A 138 3.19 -0.25 -5.99
N ASN A 139 3.41 1.04 -6.16
CA ASN A 139 3.39 2.04 -5.08
C ASN A 139 3.45 3.46 -5.65
N ILE A 140 3.33 4.49 -4.78
CA ILE A 140 3.63 5.89 -5.09
C ILE A 140 5.05 6.25 -4.61
N PRO A 141 5.70 7.30 -5.18
CA PRO A 141 7.03 7.74 -4.74
C PRO A 141 6.95 8.43 -3.38
N ARG A 142 8.04 8.41 -2.62
CA ARG A 142 8.23 9.26 -1.44
C ARG A 142 8.44 10.71 -1.87
N TYR A 143 8.22 11.62 -0.94
CA TYR A 143 8.52 13.03 -1.18
C TYR A 143 9.98 13.24 -1.65
N GLY A 144 10.15 13.96 -2.75
CA GLY A 144 11.45 14.19 -3.37
C GLY A 144 11.94 13.07 -4.30
N GLU A 145 11.24 11.97 -4.40
CA GLU A 145 11.52 10.88 -5.37
C GLU A 145 10.66 11.05 -6.63
N ARG A 146 11.16 10.53 -7.74
CA ARG A 146 10.40 10.46 -8.98
C ARG A 146 9.70 9.10 -9.09
N VAL A 147 8.62 9.06 -9.86
CA VAL A 147 7.88 7.81 -10.13
C VAL A 147 8.78 6.73 -10.73
N GLU A 148 9.71 7.10 -11.60
CA GLU A 148 10.65 6.18 -12.25
C GLU A 148 11.66 5.56 -11.29
N ASP A 149 11.79 6.11 -10.08
CA ASP A 149 12.72 5.60 -9.06
C ASP A 149 12.08 4.53 -8.16
N ILE A 150 10.75 4.33 -8.28
CA ILE A 150 10.06 3.25 -7.59
C ILE A 150 10.69 1.90 -7.97
N GLY A 151 11.05 1.12 -6.97
CA GLY A 151 11.73 -0.16 -7.15
C GLY A 151 13.23 -0.07 -7.40
N LYS A 152 13.85 1.10 -7.25
CA LYS A 152 15.32 1.28 -7.38
C LYS A 152 15.99 1.59 -6.03
N PHE A 153 15.39 1.16 -4.93
CA PHE A 153 15.86 1.47 -3.58
C PHE A 153 17.20 0.77 -3.28
N LYS A 154 18.16 1.52 -2.74
CA LYS A 154 19.35 0.97 -2.12
C LYS A 154 19.01 0.48 -0.72
N ARG A 155 19.80 -0.49 -0.20
CA ARG A 155 19.58 -1.02 1.14
C ARG A 155 19.54 0.08 2.22
N LYS A 156 20.38 1.11 2.12
CA LYS A 156 20.44 2.24 3.06
C LYS A 156 19.24 3.17 3.00
N ASP A 157 18.46 3.14 1.91
CA ASP A 157 17.31 4.01 1.70
C ASP A 157 16.01 3.44 2.29
N LEU A 158 16.06 2.17 2.73
CA LEU A 158 14.94 1.52 3.42
C LEU A 158 14.76 2.15 4.81
N ARG A 159 13.52 2.31 5.24
CA ARG A 159 13.18 2.92 6.53
C ARG A 159 12.62 1.89 7.50
N PRO A 160 13.02 1.92 8.78
CA PRO A 160 12.33 1.14 9.80
C PRO A 160 10.84 1.48 9.82
N ALA A 161 9.99 0.47 9.96
CA ALA A 161 8.57 0.67 10.15
C ALA A 161 8.25 0.79 11.65
N GLU A 162 7.41 1.75 12.00
CA GLU A 162 6.89 1.88 13.36
C GLU A 162 5.71 0.94 13.60
N ASN A 163 4.86 0.77 12.59
CA ASN A 163 3.68 -0.09 12.65
C ASN A 163 3.39 -0.72 11.27
N LEU A 164 3.61 -2.02 11.15
CA LEU A 164 3.33 -2.79 9.93
C LEU A 164 1.93 -3.41 9.89
N LYS A 165 1.19 -3.37 10.98
CA LYS A 165 -0.13 -4.00 11.10
C LYS A 165 -1.14 -3.55 10.02
N PRO A 166 -1.27 -2.25 9.69
CA PRO A 166 -2.13 -1.81 8.60
C PRO A 166 -1.69 -2.37 7.24
N THR A 167 -0.38 -2.35 6.95
CA THR A 167 0.18 -2.87 5.69
C THR A 167 -0.07 -4.36 5.53
N PHE A 168 0.16 -5.16 6.56
CA PHE A 168 -0.13 -6.60 6.51
C PHE A 168 -1.61 -6.91 6.41
N ARG A 169 -2.48 -6.10 7.01
CA ARG A 169 -3.93 -6.22 6.85
C ARG A 169 -4.32 -5.97 5.39
N THR A 170 -3.78 -4.92 4.78
CA THR A 170 -3.99 -4.60 3.37
C THR A 170 -3.54 -5.75 2.46
N ILE A 171 -2.35 -6.29 2.69
CA ILE A 171 -1.82 -7.44 1.95
C ILE A 171 -2.75 -8.66 2.08
N ARG A 172 -3.18 -8.99 3.29
CA ARG A 172 -4.10 -10.10 3.53
C ARG A 172 -5.41 -9.94 2.76
N ASN A 173 -6.02 -8.77 2.83
CA ASN A 173 -7.29 -8.51 2.17
C ASN A 173 -7.15 -8.56 0.64
N TYR A 174 -6.05 -8.04 0.11
CA TYR A 174 -5.73 -8.15 -1.31
C TYR A 174 -5.61 -9.62 -1.76
N LEU A 175 -4.88 -10.44 -1.00
CA LEU A 175 -4.74 -11.87 -1.29
C LEU A 175 -6.08 -12.62 -1.22
N ALA A 176 -6.89 -12.35 -0.23
CA ALA A 176 -8.22 -12.96 -0.09
C ALA A 176 -9.14 -12.63 -1.27
N ALA A 177 -8.96 -11.47 -1.90
CA ALA A 177 -9.75 -11.04 -3.04
C ALA A 177 -9.20 -11.49 -4.40
N ASN A 178 -7.88 -11.68 -4.53
CA ASN A 178 -7.22 -11.81 -5.83
C ASN A 178 -6.45 -13.12 -6.03
N ALA A 179 -6.00 -13.80 -4.97
CA ALA A 179 -5.19 -15.01 -5.13
C ALA A 179 -6.03 -16.17 -5.69
N VAL A 180 -5.56 -16.73 -6.81
CA VAL A 180 -6.25 -17.83 -7.50
C VAL A 180 -5.78 -19.16 -6.94
N GLY A 181 -6.74 -20.05 -6.64
CA GLY A 181 -6.43 -21.42 -6.22
C GLY A 181 -5.99 -21.61 -4.77
N ILE A 182 -5.90 -20.53 -3.99
CA ILE A 182 -5.59 -20.55 -2.57
C ILE A 182 -6.84 -20.15 -1.81
N THR A 183 -7.46 -21.10 -1.11
CA THR A 183 -8.73 -20.88 -0.39
C THR A 183 -8.61 -20.97 1.13
N ARG A 184 -7.40 -21.26 1.64
CA ARG A 184 -7.18 -21.47 3.08
C ARG A 184 -6.26 -20.39 3.65
N ASP A 185 -6.69 -19.76 4.71
CA ASP A 185 -5.92 -18.74 5.45
C ASP A 185 -4.53 -19.21 5.89
N GLU A 186 -4.38 -20.51 6.19
CA GLU A 186 -3.10 -21.12 6.55
C GLU A 186 -2.07 -21.05 5.41
N VAL A 187 -2.51 -21.24 4.18
CA VAL A 187 -1.63 -21.17 3.02
C VAL A 187 -1.20 -19.73 2.79
N PHE A 188 -2.09 -18.76 2.95
CA PHE A 188 -1.72 -17.35 2.87
C PHE A 188 -0.67 -16.98 3.91
N ALA A 189 -0.84 -17.42 5.16
CA ALA A 189 0.12 -17.16 6.23
C ALA A 189 1.52 -17.69 5.88
N SER A 190 1.59 -18.94 5.41
CA SER A 190 2.83 -19.58 4.97
C SER A 190 3.50 -18.83 3.82
N GLN A 191 2.73 -18.44 2.80
CA GLN A 191 3.24 -17.68 1.65
C GLN A 191 3.81 -16.32 2.04
N ILE A 192 3.13 -15.60 2.93
CA ILE A 192 3.60 -14.29 3.40
C ILE A 192 4.85 -14.43 4.28
N ILE A 193 4.90 -15.45 5.14
CA ILE A 193 6.09 -15.74 5.94
C ILE A 193 7.30 -15.98 5.04
N ASN A 194 7.15 -16.77 3.98
CA ASN A 194 8.21 -17.03 3.03
C ASN A 194 8.71 -15.74 2.34
N LEU A 195 7.79 -14.85 1.97
CA LEU A 195 8.13 -13.54 1.40
C LEU A 195 8.85 -12.62 2.40
N ILE A 196 8.45 -12.67 3.67
CA ILE A 196 9.12 -11.92 4.74
C ILE A 196 10.54 -12.44 4.95
N PHE A 197 10.75 -13.75 4.91
CA PHE A 197 12.10 -14.32 4.94
C PHE A 197 12.95 -13.86 3.76
N CYS A 198 12.38 -13.81 2.55
CA CYS A 198 13.07 -13.26 1.39
C CYS A 198 13.51 -11.82 1.63
N LYS A 199 12.60 -10.98 2.17
CA LYS A 199 12.90 -9.59 2.44
C LYS A 199 13.99 -9.42 3.50
N ILE A 200 13.88 -10.10 4.64
CA ILE A 200 14.89 -10.04 5.71
C ILE A 200 16.26 -10.55 5.22
N TYR A 201 16.26 -11.64 4.43
CA TYR A 201 17.47 -12.17 3.83
C TYR A 201 18.13 -11.13 2.91
N ASP A 202 17.37 -10.54 2.01
CA ASP A 202 17.88 -9.54 1.08
C ASP A 202 18.46 -8.32 1.82
N GLU A 203 17.74 -7.81 2.82
CA GLU A 203 18.22 -6.71 3.66
C GLU A 203 19.50 -7.05 4.42
N ARG A 204 19.66 -8.31 4.84
CA ARG A 204 20.82 -8.76 5.61
C ARG A 204 22.08 -8.90 4.74
N PHE A 205 21.93 -9.37 3.52
CA PHE A 205 23.05 -9.72 2.64
C PHE A 205 23.32 -8.71 1.53
N THR A 206 22.48 -7.71 1.33
CA THR A 206 22.70 -6.60 0.41
C THR A 206 23.53 -5.51 1.08
N ARG A 207 24.57 -5.00 0.38
CA ARG A 207 25.42 -3.91 0.89
C ARG A 207 24.62 -2.60 0.95
N PRO A 208 24.98 -1.65 1.82
CA PRO A 208 24.20 -0.40 2.00
C PRO A 208 23.97 0.40 0.71
N ASN A 209 24.94 0.44 -0.20
CA ASN A 209 24.85 1.21 -1.45
C ASN A 209 24.34 0.40 -2.65
N ASP A 210 24.09 -0.91 -2.49
CA ASP A 210 23.56 -1.78 -3.53
C ASP A 210 22.03 -1.76 -3.52
N THR A 211 21.45 -1.95 -4.71
CA THR A 211 20.00 -2.05 -4.88
C THR A 211 19.49 -3.38 -4.32
N VAL A 212 18.47 -3.32 -3.48
CA VAL A 212 17.80 -4.51 -2.94
C VAL A 212 17.10 -5.31 -4.05
N LYS A 213 17.00 -6.62 -3.87
CA LYS A 213 16.30 -7.52 -4.81
C LYS A 213 14.81 -7.63 -4.51
N PHE A 214 14.42 -7.46 -3.24
CA PHE A 214 13.02 -7.43 -2.83
C PHE A 214 12.41 -6.07 -3.19
N ARG A 215 12.03 -5.91 -4.45
CA ARG A 215 11.55 -4.67 -5.05
C ARG A 215 10.62 -4.93 -6.23
N ALA A 216 9.79 -3.96 -6.57
CA ALA A 216 8.94 -3.96 -7.76
C ALA A 216 8.95 -2.55 -8.38
N GLY A 217 9.37 -2.45 -9.63
CA GLY A 217 9.38 -1.21 -10.41
C GLY A 217 8.08 -1.00 -11.19
N ILE A 218 7.80 0.26 -11.57
CA ILE A 218 6.57 0.63 -12.29
C ILE A 218 6.48 -0.03 -13.69
N ASN A 219 7.58 -0.11 -14.41
CA ASN A 219 7.64 -0.69 -15.75
C ASN A 219 8.09 -2.16 -15.76
N GLU A 220 8.15 -2.79 -14.59
CA GLU A 220 8.60 -4.16 -14.45
C GLU A 220 7.44 -5.14 -14.61
N LYS A 221 7.60 -6.16 -15.45
CA LYS A 221 6.58 -7.20 -15.61
C LYS A 221 6.41 -8.00 -14.32
N ASP A 222 5.19 -8.40 -14.04
CA ASP A 222 4.86 -9.17 -12.82
C ASP A 222 5.69 -10.45 -12.74
N GLU A 223 5.89 -11.15 -13.87
CA GLU A 223 6.70 -12.38 -13.93
C GLU A 223 8.19 -12.13 -13.65
N ASP A 224 8.74 -10.98 -14.03
CA ASP A 224 10.14 -10.64 -13.74
C ASP A 224 10.34 -10.42 -12.24
N VAL A 225 9.38 -9.75 -11.59
CA VAL A 225 9.36 -9.60 -10.13
C VAL A 225 9.25 -10.96 -9.46
N ARG A 226 8.30 -11.80 -9.89
CA ARG A 226 8.12 -13.16 -9.39
C ARG A 226 9.38 -13.99 -9.52
N GLY A 227 9.99 -14.04 -10.71
CA GLY A 227 11.22 -14.78 -10.96
C GLY A 227 12.33 -14.40 -9.99
N ARG A 228 12.57 -13.09 -9.81
CA ARG A 228 13.56 -12.56 -8.85
C ARG A 228 13.27 -12.95 -7.40
N ILE A 229 12.01 -12.94 -6.98
CA ILE A 229 11.61 -13.34 -5.62
C ILE A 229 11.80 -14.85 -5.42
N LEU A 230 11.48 -15.68 -6.42
CA LEU A 230 11.71 -17.12 -6.35
C LEU A 230 13.22 -17.46 -6.27
N GLU A 231 14.08 -16.79 -7.05
CA GLU A 231 15.52 -16.92 -6.92
C GLU A 231 16.04 -16.52 -5.53
N LEU A 232 15.43 -15.49 -4.94
CA LEU A 232 15.76 -15.06 -3.60
C LEU A 232 15.32 -16.11 -2.56
N PHE A 233 14.14 -16.71 -2.76
CA PHE A 233 13.63 -17.77 -1.87
C PHE A 233 14.49 -19.03 -1.90
N GLU A 234 15.02 -19.44 -3.05
CA GLU A 234 15.97 -20.57 -3.11
C GLU A 234 17.22 -20.31 -2.25
N LYS A 235 17.72 -19.07 -2.24
CA LYS A 235 18.85 -18.70 -1.35
C LYS A 235 18.46 -18.75 0.13
N VAL A 236 17.24 -18.33 0.44
CA VAL A 236 16.67 -18.39 1.79
C VAL A 236 16.57 -19.84 2.26
N LYS A 237 16.03 -20.76 1.45
CA LYS A 237 15.97 -22.20 1.76
C LYS A 237 17.35 -22.78 2.04
N HIS A 238 18.33 -22.41 1.23
CA HIS A 238 19.71 -22.90 1.40
C HIS A 238 20.35 -22.37 2.70
N GLN A 239 20.09 -21.10 3.05
CA GLN A 239 20.68 -20.46 4.22
C GLN A 239 20.01 -20.89 5.54
N TYR A 240 18.70 -21.19 5.51
CA TYR A 240 17.87 -21.48 6.68
C TYR A 240 17.20 -22.86 6.58
N ASN A 241 17.96 -23.86 6.14
CA ASN A 241 17.51 -25.24 5.90
C ASN A 241 17.09 -25.99 7.19
N ASP A 242 17.38 -25.44 8.34
CA ASP A 242 16.94 -25.91 9.66
C ASP A 242 15.55 -25.37 10.06
N VAL A 243 15.05 -24.34 9.38
CA VAL A 243 13.77 -23.67 9.68
C VAL A 243 12.78 -23.79 8.54
N ILE A 244 13.25 -23.77 7.29
CA ILE A 244 12.44 -23.81 6.06
C ILE A 244 12.64 -25.16 5.39
N ASP A 245 11.54 -25.90 5.20
CA ASP A 245 11.59 -27.20 4.51
C ASP A 245 11.93 -27.02 3.02
N VAL A 246 12.67 -27.98 2.47
CA VAL A 246 12.99 -28.04 1.04
C VAL A 246 11.71 -28.08 0.20
N ALA A 247 10.64 -28.70 0.73
CA ALA A 247 9.34 -28.77 0.09
C ALA A 247 8.54 -27.44 0.12
N ASP A 248 8.97 -26.47 0.95
CA ASP A 248 8.32 -25.17 1.00
C ASP A 248 8.48 -24.43 -0.33
N SER A 249 7.40 -23.81 -0.78
CA SER A 249 7.35 -23.08 -2.05
C SER A 249 6.53 -21.81 -1.95
N ILE A 250 6.80 -20.87 -2.85
CA ILE A 250 5.95 -19.70 -3.07
C ILE A 250 5.07 -20.01 -4.28
N SER A 251 3.78 -20.25 -4.03
CA SER A 251 2.78 -20.63 -5.03
C SER A 251 1.86 -19.47 -5.45
N LEU A 252 2.05 -18.29 -4.89
CA LEU A 252 1.31 -17.09 -5.30
C LEU A 252 1.59 -16.74 -6.77
N ASP A 253 0.55 -16.24 -7.44
CA ASP A 253 0.69 -15.70 -8.79
C ASP A 253 1.57 -14.43 -8.81
N ALA A 254 2.02 -14.07 -10.01
CA ALA A 254 2.97 -12.98 -10.19
C ALA A 254 2.39 -11.61 -9.77
N LYS A 255 1.10 -11.39 -10.02
CA LYS A 255 0.42 -10.15 -9.64
C LYS A 255 0.34 -9.99 -8.12
N CYS A 256 0.00 -11.06 -7.41
CA CYS A 256 -0.04 -11.08 -5.95
C CYS A 256 1.36 -10.85 -5.34
N ILE A 257 2.40 -11.49 -5.88
CA ILE A 257 3.78 -11.27 -5.42
C ILE A 257 4.20 -9.82 -5.64
N LYS A 258 3.97 -9.26 -6.83
CA LYS A 258 4.33 -7.87 -7.14
C LYS A 258 3.63 -6.88 -6.21
N TYR A 259 2.35 -7.12 -5.90
CA TYR A 259 1.59 -6.31 -4.95
C TYR A 259 2.22 -6.34 -3.55
N ILE A 260 2.49 -7.53 -3.00
CA ILE A 260 3.10 -7.69 -1.67
C ILE A 260 4.48 -7.02 -1.62
N VAL A 261 5.29 -7.24 -2.65
CA VAL A 261 6.61 -6.62 -2.77
C VAL A 261 6.48 -5.10 -2.82
N GLY A 262 5.54 -4.57 -3.58
CA GLY A 262 5.24 -3.15 -3.66
C GLY A 262 4.91 -2.54 -2.30
N GLU A 263 4.03 -3.18 -1.53
CA GLU A 263 3.61 -2.73 -0.21
C GLU A 263 4.74 -2.74 0.83
N LEU A 264 5.68 -3.69 0.73
CA LEU A 264 6.73 -3.89 1.73
C LEU A 264 8.08 -3.26 1.34
N GLN A 265 8.31 -2.93 0.07
CA GLN A 265 9.64 -2.57 -0.45
C GLN A 265 10.25 -1.31 0.18
N LEU A 266 9.44 -0.39 0.70
CA LEU A 266 9.91 0.85 1.32
C LEU A 266 10.50 0.64 2.72
N TYR A 267 10.07 -0.41 3.41
CA TYR A 267 10.42 -0.65 4.80
C TYR A 267 11.68 -1.49 4.95
N SER A 268 12.41 -1.27 6.04
CA SER A 268 13.44 -2.19 6.54
C SER A 268 12.85 -3.03 7.66
N LEU A 269 12.56 -4.30 7.40
CA LEU A 269 12.07 -5.22 8.43
C LEU A 269 13.17 -5.55 9.43
N LYS A 270 14.41 -5.64 8.96
CA LYS A 270 15.59 -5.92 9.80
C LYS A 270 15.82 -4.83 10.86
N ASP A 271 15.61 -3.56 10.50
CA ASP A 271 15.88 -2.42 11.35
C ASP A 271 14.62 -1.93 12.09
N SER A 272 13.45 -2.54 11.81
CA SER A 272 12.19 -2.30 12.53
C SER A 272 12.24 -2.94 13.93
N SER A 273 11.43 -2.42 14.88
CA SER A 273 11.32 -2.99 16.20
C SER A 273 10.75 -4.42 16.14
N ARG A 274 11.15 -5.27 17.12
CA ARG A 274 10.60 -6.62 17.22
C ARG A 274 9.09 -6.60 17.41
N ASP A 275 8.58 -5.62 18.11
CA ASP A 275 7.14 -5.46 18.38
C ASP A 275 6.39 -5.14 17.09
N ALA A 276 6.90 -4.20 16.26
CA ALA A 276 6.28 -3.85 14.97
C ALA A 276 6.21 -5.04 14.00
N VAL A 277 7.27 -5.85 13.96
CA VAL A 277 7.33 -7.08 13.15
C VAL A 277 6.47 -8.17 13.77
N GLY A 278 6.53 -8.34 15.11
CA GLY A 278 5.76 -9.34 15.86
C GLY A 278 4.25 -9.14 15.75
N GLU A 279 3.77 -7.92 15.96
CA GLU A 279 2.35 -7.57 15.79
C GLU A 279 1.84 -7.82 14.37
N ALA A 280 2.71 -7.63 13.38
CA ALA A 280 2.40 -7.96 12.00
C ALA A 280 2.26 -9.48 11.80
N PHE A 281 3.14 -10.27 12.40
CA PHE A 281 3.06 -11.74 12.39
C PHE A 281 1.80 -12.27 13.09
N GLU A 282 1.35 -11.64 14.16
CA GLU A 282 0.14 -12.07 14.91
C GLU A 282 -1.10 -12.10 14.00
N ILE A 283 -1.19 -11.22 13.00
CA ILE A 283 -2.29 -11.23 12.02
C ILE A 283 -2.36 -12.58 11.30
N PHE A 284 -1.22 -13.20 11.01
CA PHE A 284 -1.15 -14.47 10.28
C PHE A 284 -1.13 -15.68 11.21
N ILE A 285 -0.52 -15.57 12.40
CA ILE A 285 -0.51 -16.64 13.41
C ILE A 285 -1.90 -16.84 14.01
N ALA A 286 -2.64 -15.77 14.28
CA ALA A 286 -4.01 -15.86 14.79
C ALA A 286 -4.93 -16.60 13.81
N LEU A 287 -4.68 -16.48 12.51
CA LEU A 287 -5.37 -17.24 11.48
C LEU A 287 -5.03 -18.73 11.51
N ARG A 288 -3.75 -19.05 11.66
CA ARG A 288 -3.27 -20.44 11.75
C ARG A 288 -3.85 -21.17 12.97
N LEU A 289 -3.99 -20.48 14.11
CA LEU A 289 -4.54 -21.04 15.34
C LEU A 289 -6.07 -21.22 15.32
N ARG A 290 -6.82 -20.36 14.60
CA ARG A 290 -8.28 -20.51 14.45
C ARG A 290 -8.65 -21.76 13.65
N VAL A 291 -7.93 -22.05 12.59
CA VAL A 291 -8.20 -23.22 11.71
C VAL A 291 -7.86 -24.53 12.41
N HIS A 292 -6.81 -24.57 13.25
CA HIS A 292 -6.55 -25.77 14.06
C HIS A 292 -7.66 -26.08 15.08
N LYS A 293 -8.33 -25.06 15.62
CA LYS A 293 -9.50 -25.25 16.49
C LYS A 293 -10.72 -25.78 15.74
N ASP A 294 -10.99 -25.27 14.56
CA ASP A 294 -12.15 -25.71 13.77
C ASP A 294 -11.96 -27.13 13.22
N ASN A 295 -10.75 -27.52 12.83
CA ASN A 295 -10.43 -28.88 12.40
C ASN A 295 -10.46 -29.91 13.55
N SER A 296 -10.08 -29.54 14.77
CA SER A 296 -10.17 -30.43 15.92
C SER A 296 -11.61 -30.68 16.35
N LEU A 297 -12.51 -29.69 16.22
CA LEU A 297 -13.93 -29.83 16.50
C LEU A 297 -14.65 -30.73 15.48
N HIS A 298 -14.20 -30.75 14.23
CA HIS A 298 -14.77 -31.65 13.21
C HIS A 298 -14.28 -33.11 13.32
N GLN A 299 -13.10 -33.33 13.92
CA GLN A 299 -12.61 -34.71 14.17
C GLN A 299 -13.20 -35.33 15.44
N GLU A 300 -13.63 -34.53 16.42
CA GLU A 300 -14.31 -35.04 17.62
C GLU A 300 -15.82 -35.31 17.41
N MET A 301 -16.40 -34.86 16.30
CA MET A 301 -17.82 -35.08 15.92
C MET A 301 -18.00 -36.12 14.83
N SER A 302 -16.98 -36.85 14.41
CA SER A 302 -17.01 -37.96 13.45
C SER A 302 -16.68 -39.29 14.13
#